data_a6c5c98d1e116b4eb0a73dd49bababf4
#
_entry.id   a6c5c98d1e116b4eb0a73dd49bababf4
#
_cell.length_a   1.000
_cell.length_b   1.000
_cell.length_c   1.000
_cell.angle_alpha   90.00
_cell.angle_beta   90.00
_cell.angle_gamma   90.00
#
_symmetry.space_group_name_H-M   'P 1'
#
loop_
_entity.id
_entity.type
_entity.pdbx_description
1 polymer ?
#
loop_
_entity_poly.entity_id
_entity_poly.type
_entity_poly.pdbx_seq_one_letter_code
_entity_poly.pdbx_strand_id
1 'polypeptide(L)'
;MRELVYYVAVSIDGYIAAPDGSYDAFPIEGDHMEVYLGEFADALPAHVLTALGVEAPLDRFDTVIQGRASYDVARAAGIDRPYAHLREYVATRSEAVAPEGVTFTADALATV
;
A
#
# COMPACT_ATOMS: atom_id res chain seq x y z
N MET A 1 -2.46 10.96 19.82
CA MET A 1 -1.47 10.38 18.89
C MET A 1 -2.19 9.44 17.91
N ARG A 2 -1.86 9.54 16.66
CA ARG A 2 -2.42 8.63 15.66
C ARG A 2 -1.75 7.27 15.76
N GLU A 3 -2.54 6.22 15.57
CA GLU A 3 -2.01 4.86 15.57
C GLU A 3 -1.28 4.55 14.27
N LEU A 4 -0.09 3.94 14.37
CA LEU A 4 0.68 3.48 13.23
C LEU A 4 0.59 1.96 13.16
N VAL A 5 0.09 1.44 12.04
CA VAL A 5 -0.08 0.00 11.80
C VAL A 5 0.86 -0.43 10.69
N TYR A 6 1.64 -1.47 10.94
CA TYR A 6 2.46 -2.10 9.91
C TYR A 6 1.70 -3.29 9.32
N TYR A 7 1.37 -3.16 8.04
CA TYR A 7 0.54 -4.13 7.33
C TYR A 7 1.34 -4.73 6.18
N VAL A 8 1.64 -6.03 6.25
CA VAL A 8 2.51 -6.68 5.27
C VAL A 8 2.23 -8.19 5.22
N ALA A 9 2.33 -8.79 4.05
CA ALA A 9 2.37 -10.22 3.89
C ALA A 9 3.77 -10.73 4.17
N VAL A 10 3.90 -11.79 4.95
CA VAL A 10 5.20 -12.33 5.36
C VAL A 10 5.13 -13.87 5.38
N SER A 11 6.22 -14.52 4.95
CA SER A 11 6.32 -15.97 5.03
C SER A 11 6.60 -16.42 6.47
N ILE A 12 6.44 -17.73 6.73
CA ILE A 12 6.67 -18.30 8.06
C ILE A 12 8.10 -18.01 8.54
N ASP A 13 9.06 -18.00 7.62
CA ASP A 13 10.47 -17.72 7.93
C ASP A 13 10.85 -16.23 7.87
N GLY A 14 9.87 -15.34 7.75
CA GLY A 14 10.05 -13.90 7.93
C GLY A 14 10.44 -13.12 6.69
N TYR A 15 10.23 -13.66 5.50
CA TYR A 15 10.55 -12.96 4.25
C TYR A 15 9.31 -12.36 3.59
N ILE A 16 9.48 -11.19 2.97
CA ILE A 16 8.41 -10.49 2.27
C ILE A 16 8.52 -10.63 0.75
N ALA A 17 9.64 -11.12 0.26
CA ALA A 17 9.89 -11.29 -1.17
C ALA A 17 10.98 -12.35 -1.39
N ALA A 18 11.05 -12.88 -2.60
CA ALA A 18 12.14 -13.74 -3.02
C ALA A 18 13.44 -12.94 -3.21
N PRO A 19 14.63 -13.62 -3.34
CA PRO A 19 15.90 -12.92 -3.53
C PRO A 19 15.92 -11.98 -4.75
N ASP A 20 15.12 -12.25 -5.77
CA ASP A 20 14.98 -11.40 -6.96
C ASP A 20 13.97 -10.27 -6.78
N GLY A 21 13.35 -10.15 -5.61
CA GLY A 21 12.33 -9.15 -5.31
C GLY A 21 10.91 -9.56 -5.66
N SER A 22 10.70 -10.72 -6.27
CA SER A 22 9.35 -11.18 -6.62
C SER A 22 8.56 -11.59 -5.36
N TYR A 23 7.23 -11.43 -5.43
CA TYR A 23 6.32 -11.75 -4.32
C TYR A 23 5.11 -12.58 -4.78
N ASP A 24 5.23 -13.24 -5.92
CA ASP A 24 4.17 -14.06 -6.52
C ASP A 24 3.92 -15.38 -5.78
N ALA A 25 4.78 -15.72 -4.82
CA ALA A 25 4.58 -16.90 -3.96
C ALA A 25 3.43 -16.72 -2.95
N PHE A 26 3.03 -15.49 -2.67
CA PHE A 26 1.94 -15.24 -1.73
C PHE A 26 0.58 -15.50 -2.39
N PRO A 27 -0.31 -16.29 -1.74
CA PRO A 27 -1.61 -16.58 -2.33
C PRO A 27 -2.50 -15.34 -2.40
N ILE A 28 -3.16 -15.17 -3.54
CA ILE A 28 -4.12 -14.09 -3.76
C ILE A 28 -5.57 -14.57 -3.76
N GLU A 29 -5.77 -15.88 -3.61
CA GLU A 29 -7.09 -16.51 -3.52
C GLU A 29 -7.14 -17.38 -2.27
N GLY A 30 -8.32 -17.51 -1.69
CA GLY A 30 -8.57 -18.35 -0.53
C GLY A 30 -9.45 -17.64 0.50
N ASP A 31 -9.77 -18.34 1.57
CA ASP A 31 -10.65 -17.84 2.62
C ASP A 31 -10.05 -16.68 3.42
N HIS A 32 -8.71 -16.54 3.43
CA HIS A 32 -8.05 -15.38 4.06
C HIS A 32 -8.44 -14.07 3.38
N MET A 33 -8.83 -14.09 2.11
CA MET A 33 -9.29 -12.88 1.39
C MET A 33 -10.60 -12.34 1.96
N GLU A 34 -11.42 -13.18 2.57
CA GLU A 34 -12.64 -12.71 3.24
C GLU A 34 -12.32 -11.78 4.40
N VAL A 35 -11.26 -12.06 5.15
CA VAL A 35 -10.79 -11.19 6.24
C VAL A 35 -10.26 -9.88 5.68
N TYR A 36 -9.45 -9.92 4.63
CA TYR A 36 -8.91 -8.71 4.02
C TYR A 36 -10.02 -7.80 3.49
N LEU A 37 -10.99 -8.37 2.79
CA LEU A 37 -12.10 -7.61 2.22
C LEU A 37 -13.10 -7.15 3.29
N GLY A 38 -13.31 -7.94 4.34
CA GLY A 38 -14.26 -7.64 5.41
C GLY A 38 -13.73 -6.64 6.45
N GLU A 39 -12.45 -6.74 6.79
CA GLU A 39 -11.85 -5.94 7.87
C GLU A 39 -10.80 -4.94 7.42
N PHE A 40 -10.09 -5.24 6.33
CA PHE A 40 -8.94 -4.46 5.90
C PHE A 40 -9.06 -3.96 4.45
N ALA A 41 -10.27 -3.75 3.96
CA ALA A 41 -10.47 -3.28 2.60
C ALA A 41 -9.74 -1.96 2.32
N ASP A 42 -9.65 -1.07 3.31
CA ASP A 42 -8.94 0.21 3.18
C ASP A 42 -7.45 0.04 2.87
N ALA A 43 -6.86 -1.10 3.24
CA ALA A 43 -5.43 -1.37 3.01
C ALA A 43 -5.15 -1.96 1.62
N LEU A 44 -6.17 -2.22 0.82
CA LEU A 44 -6.00 -2.70 -0.55
C LEU A 44 -5.82 -1.53 -1.52
N PRO A 45 -5.01 -1.70 -2.58
CA PRO A 45 -4.88 -0.67 -3.60
C PRO A 45 -6.22 -0.34 -4.26
N ALA A 46 -6.40 0.93 -4.62
CA ALA A 46 -7.66 1.42 -5.18
C ALA A 46 -8.06 0.68 -6.47
N HIS A 47 -7.10 0.37 -7.34
CA HIS A 47 -7.38 -0.36 -8.58
C HIS A 47 -7.83 -1.81 -8.31
N VAL A 48 -7.34 -2.41 -7.23
CA VAL A 48 -7.78 -3.76 -6.81
C VAL A 48 -9.21 -3.71 -6.28
N LEU A 49 -9.53 -2.71 -5.47
CA LEU A 49 -10.89 -2.51 -4.96
C LEU A 49 -11.89 -2.32 -6.12
N THR A 50 -11.51 -1.51 -7.11
CA THR A 50 -12.34 -1.29 -8.29
C THR A 50 -12.55 -2.59 -9.08
N ALA A 51 -11.48 -3.36 -9.29
CA ALA A 51 -11.55 -4.64 -10.02
C ALA A 51 -12.45 -5.67 -9.31
N LEU A 52 -12.49 -5.63 -7.97
CA LEU A 52 -13.31 -6.52 -7.17
C LEU A 52 -14.73 -5.99 -6.93
N GLY A 53 -15.02 -4.75 -7.34
CA GLY A 53 -16.31 -4.12 -7.10
C GLY A 53 -16.57 -3.77 -5.64
N VAL A 54 -15.52 -3.53 -4.87
CA VAL A 54 -15.59 -3.23 -3.42
C VAL A 54 -15.29 -1.75 -3.20
N GLU A 55 -16.10 -1.09 -2.36
CA GLU A 55 -15.82 0.26 -1.90
C GLU A 55 -15.02 0.21 -0.60
N ALA A 56 -14.03 1.10 -0.48
CA ALA A 56 -13.28 1.25 0.76
C ALA A 56 -14.18 1.90 1.81
N PRO A 57 -14.40 1.25 2.98
CA PRO A 57 -15.27 1.83 4.00
C PRO A 57 -14.67 3.03 4.72
N LEU A 58 -13.34 3.20 4.66
CA LEU A 58 -12.59 4.29 5.32
C LEU A 58 -12.82 4.34 6.83
N ASP A 59 -13.05 3.19 7.44
CA ASP A 59 -13.35 3.07 8.87
C ASP A 59 -12.15 2.60 9.69
N ARG A 60 -11.09 2.10 9.05
CA ARG A 60 -9.91 1.59 9.73
C ARG A 60 -8.65 2.41 9.45
N PHE A 61 -8.47 2.83 8.21
CA PHE A 61 -7.29 3.59 7.79
C PHE A 61 -7.71 4.81 6.96
N ASP A 62 -6.99 5.91 7.11
CA ASP A 62 -7.19 7.13 6.32
C ASP A 62 -5.91 7.58 5.61
N THR A 63 -4.77 6.99 5.93
CA THR A 63 -3.47 7.43 5.44
C THR A 63 -2.58 6.20 5.21
N VAL A 64 -1.79 6.23 4.15
CA VAL A 64 -0.78 5.22 3.86
C VAL A 64 0.60 5.88 3.76
N ILE A 65 1.59 5.21 4.33
CA ILE A 65 3.00 5.55 4.15
C ILE A 65 3.65 4.34 3.51
N GLN A 66 4.34 4.53 2.39
CA GLN A 66 5.06 3.46 1.72
C GLN A 66 6.45 3.92 1.31
N GLY A 67 7.38 2.97 1.18
CA GLY A 67 8.70 3.26 0.66
C GLY A 67 8.68 3.53 -0.84
N ARG A 68 9.72 4.18 -1.35
CA ARG A 68 9.80 4.54 -2.76
C ARG A 68 9.78 3.30 -3.67
N ALA A 69 10.49 2.23 -3.30
CA ALA A 69 10.52 1.02 -4.11
C ALA A 69 9.13 0.37 -4.24
N SER A 70 8.37 0.32 -3.14
CA SER A 70 7.00 -0.19 -3.16
C SER A 70 6.08 0.66 -4.02
N TYR A 71 6.22 1.98 -3.93
CA TYR A 71 5.45 2.91 -4.74
C TYR A 71 5.79 2.77 -6.24
N ASP A 72 7.07 2.60 -6.57
CA ASP A 72 7.52 2.48 -7.95
C ASP A 72 6.99 1.23 -8.65
N VAL A 73 6.64 0.18 -7.92
CA VAL A 73 5.96 -0.99 -8.49
C VAL A 73 4.65 -0.58 -9.16
N ALA A 74 3.85 0.24 -8.50
CA ALA A 74 2.60 0.75 -9.07
C ALA A 74 2.85 1.70 -10.24
N ARG A 75 3.84 2.58 -10.13
CA ARG A 75 4.18 3.51 -11.23
C ARG A 75 4.65 2.79 -12.48
N ALA A 76 5.40 1.71 -12.33
CA ALA A 76 5.83 0.89 -13.46
C ALA A 76 4.64 0.26 -14.19
N ALA A 77 3.52 0.05 -13.50
CA ALA A 77 2.26 -0.42 -14.07
C ALA A 77 1.36 0.71 -14.57
N GLY A 78 1.83 1.96 -14.56
CA GLY A 78 1.07 3.12 -15.01
C GLY A 78 0.11 3.69 -13.97
N ILE A 79 0.28 3.34 -12.70
CA ILE A 79 -0.59 3.78 -11.61
C ILE A 79 0.15 4.79 -10.74
N ASP A 80 -0.30 6.05 -10.75
CA ASP A 80 0.32 7.12 -9.95
C ASP A 80 -0.20 7.18 -8.52
N ARG A 81 -1.43 6.72 -8.29
CA ARG A 81 -2.08 6.75 -6.97
C ARG A 81 -2.67 5.39 -6.61
N PRO A 82 -1.82 4.41 -6.20
CA PRO A 82 -2.31 3.08 -5.85
C PRO A 82 -3.32 3.07 -4.69
N TYR A 83 -3.24 4.06 -3.80
CA TYR A 83 -4.17 4.20 -2.68
C TYR A 83 -4.93 5.53 -2.76
N ALA A 84 -5.58 5.79 -3.89
CA ALA A 84 -6.23 7.06 -4.15
C ALA A 84 -7.34 7.41 -3.14
N HIS A 85 -7.88 6.43 -2.44
CA HIS A 85 -8.88 6.62 -1.38
C HIS A 85 -8.27 7.05 -0.04
N LEU A 86 -6.93 7.02 0.09
CA LEU A 86 -6.21 7.41 1.29
C LEU A 86 -5.32 8.63 1.02
N ARG A 87 -4.83 9.25 2.08
CA ARG A 87 -3.74 10.22 1.97
C ARG A 87 -2.46 9.44 1.73
N GLU A 88 -1.76 9.73 0.64
CA GLU A 88 -0.59 8.96 0.23
C GLU A 88 0.70 9.71 0.50
N TYR A 89 1.57 9.11 1.30
CA TYR A 89 2.92 9.60 1.58
C TYR A 89 3.94 8.55 1.14
N VAL A 90 4.96 8.99 0.41
CA VAL A 90 6.05 8.11 -0.04
C VAL A 90 7.35 8.57 0.62
N ALA A 91 7.96 7.67 1.38
CA ALA A 91 9.24 7.93 2.03
C ALA A 91 10.35 7.81 0.98
N THR A 92 11.00 8.92 0.66
CA THR A 92 12.07 8.98 -0.32
C THR A 92 12.97 10.17 -0.06
N ARG A 93 14.25 10.04 -0.37
CA ARG A 93 15.20 11.14 -0.37
C ARG A 93 15.33 11.81 -1.74
N SER A 94 14.62 11.29 -2.73
CA SER A 94 14.62 11.85 -4.08
C SER A 94 13.93 13.22 -4.09
N GLU A 95 14.47 14.15 -4.89
CA GLU A 95 13.87 15.45 -5.15
C GLU A 95 12.91 15.42 -6.36
N ALA A 96 12.58 14.24 -6.85
CA ALA A 96 11.65 14.08 -7.96
C ALA A 96 10.28 14.67 -7.60
N VAL A 97 9.59 15.20 -8.61
CA VAL A 97 8.26 15.76 -8.44
C VAL A 97 7.24 14.63 -8.24
N ALA A 98 6.47 14.70 -7.16
CA ALA A 98 5.40 13.73 -6.89
C ALA A 98 4.19 14.00 -7.78
N PRO A 99 3.44 12.95 -8.17
CA PRO A 99 2.15 13.13 -8.81
C PRO A 99 1.17 13.88 -7.91
N GLU A 100 0.16 14.50 -8.51
CA GLU A 100 -0.89 15.16 -7.75
C GLU A 100 -1.56 14.18 -6.79
N GLY A 101 -1.75 14.59 -5.54
CA GLY A 101 -2.36 13.78 -4.50
C GLY A 101 -1.40 12.88 -3.73
N VAL A 102 -0.13 12.82 -4.14
CA VAL A 102 0.91 12.06 -3.46
C VAL A 102 1.96 13.01 -2.91
N THR A 103 2.40 12.79 -1.68
CA THR A 103 3.43 13.61 -1.04
C THR A 103 4.71 12.79 -0.89
N PHE A 104 5.79 13.23 -1.50
CA PHE A 104 7.12 12.66 -1.29
C PHE A 104 7.77 13.38 -0.10
N THR A 105 8.35 12.62 0.82
CA THR A 105 8.97 13.19 2.01
C THR A 105 10.16 12.35 2.46
N ALA A 106 11.21 13.01 2.94
CA ALA A 106 12.34 12.34 3.56
C ALA A 106 12.09 11.99 5.03
N ASP A 107 11.03 12.54 5.63
CA ASP A 107 10.68 12.30 7.03
C ASP A 107 9.17 12.07 7.14
N ALA A 108 8.75 10.85 6.81
CA ALA A 108 7.34 10.51 6.75
C ALA A 108 6.65 10.59 8.12
N LEU A 109 7.34 10.19 9.19
CA LEU A 109 6.75 10.21 10.53
C LEU A 109 6.50 11.62 11.03
N ALA A 110 7.37 12.56 10.70
CA ALA A 110 7.18 13.96 11.09
C ALA A 110 6.15 14.67 10.20
N THR A 111 5.99 14.23 8.95
CA THR A 111 5.10 14.86 7.97
C THR A 111 3.64 14.45 8.19
N VAL A 112 3.40 13.22 8.60
CA VAL A 112 2.04 12.67 8.78
C VAL A 112 1.34 13.19 10.08
#